data_f5df00f94e0fc86611dee962eef19dc6
#
_entry.id   f5df00f94e0fc86611dee962eef19dc6
#
_cell.length_a   1.000
_cell.length_b   1.000
_cell.length_c   1.000
_cell.angle_alpha   90.00
_cell.angle_beta   90.00
_cell.angle_gamma   90.00
#
_symmetry.space_group_name_H-M   'P 1'
#
loop_
_entity.id
_entity.type
_entity.pdbx_description
1 polymer ?
#
loop_
_entity_poly.entity_id
_entity_poly.type
_entity_poly.pdbx_seq_one_letter_code
_entity_poly.pdbx_strand_id
1 'polypeptide(L)'
;MVAYFPCLSDDLRDWALEQQLFFIASAPLNGKHINVSPKGLPSATLTFFDPNHLAYIDMSGSGAETISHMYENGRATVMFCSFGKSPRIMRLFCTGKVIEYADTGYAEALARMGKKDLTGARAVILLNIWKVCQSSSRPGLSND
;
A
#
# COMPACT_ATOMS: atom_id res chain seq x y z
N MET A 1 -15.14 15.85 -1.79
CA MET A 1 -16.13 14.73 -1.98
C MET A 1 -15.46 13.43 -1.61
N VAL A 2 -16.15 12.55 -0.92
CA VAL A 2 -15.66 11.20 -0.57
C VAL A 2 -16.46 10.18 -1.37
N ALA A 3 -15.78 9.23 -1.97
CA ALA A 3 -16.39 8.14 -2.73
C ALA A 3 -15.78 6.79 -2.32
N TYR A 4 -16.59 5.75 -2.35
CA TYR A 4 -16.20 4.39 -2.00
C TYR A 4 -16.43 3.45 -3.19
N PHE A 5 -15.49 2.54 -3.41
CA PHE A 5 -15.51 1.58 -4.51
C PHE A 5 -15.10 0.18 -4.02
N PRO A 6 -15.61 -0.90 -4.65
CA PRO A 6 -15.19 -2.26 -4.30
C PRO A 6 -13.82 -2.65 -4.90
N CYS A 7 -13.32 -1.89 -5.86
CA CYS A 7 -12.07 -2.15 -6.55
C CYS A 7 -11.42 -0.86 -7.05
N LEU A 8 -10.16 -0.96 -7.45
CA LEU A 8 -9.35 0.16 -7.91
C LEU A 8 -9.55 0.38 -9.41
N SER A 9 -9.86 1.62 -9.80
CA SER A 9 -9.90 2.01 -11.20
C SER A 9 -8.49 2.20 -11.78
N ASP A 10 -8.38 2.13 -13.11
CA ASP A 10 -7.12 2.36 -13.81
C ASP A 10 -6.55 3.77 -13.54
N ASP A 11 -7.42 4.78 -13.54
CA ASP A 11 -7.01 6.17 -13.28
C ASP A 11 -6.43 6.34 -11.87
N LEU A 12 -7.06 5.74 -10.86
CA LEU A 12 -6.56 5.81 -9.48
C LEU A 12 -5.27 5.02 -9.30
N ARG A 13 -5.14 3.88 -9.97
CA ARG A 13 -3.90 3.10 -10.00
C ARG A 13 -2.76 3.92 -10.58
N ASP A 14 -2.95 4.52 -11.75
CA ASP A 14 -1.92 5.30 -12.43
C ASP A 14 -1.53 6.53 -11.61
N TRP A 15 -2.50 7.21 -11.01
CA TRP A 15 -2.25 8.30 -10.08
C TRP A 15 -1.44 7.85 -8.85
N ALA A 16 -1.75 6.69 -8.27
CA ALA A 16 -1.02 6.16 -7.11
C ALA A 16 0.45 5.88 -7.43
N LEU A 17 0.72 5.32 -8.60
CA LEU A 17 2.08 5.01 -9.04
C LEU A 17 2.93 6.26 -9.32
N GLU A 18 2.33 7.40 -9.53
CA GLU A 18 3.02 8.68 -9.72
C GLU A 18 3.43 9.33 -8.39
N GLN A 19 2.92 8.87 -7.26
CA GLN A 19 3.24 9.45 -5.96
C GLN A 19 4.66 9.06 -5.52
N GLN A 20 5.27 9.91 -4.71
CA GLN A 20 6.61 9.67 -4.16
C GLN A 20 6.60 8.72 -2.98
N LEU A 21 5.52 8.71 -2.21
CA LEU A 21 5.37 7.93 -0.99
C LEU A 21 3.99 7.27 -0.95
N PHE A 22 3.93 6.18 -0.23
CA PHE A 22 2.68 5.63 0.28
C PHE A 22 2.88 5.23 1.75
N PHE A 23 1.79 5.05 2.46
CA PHE A 23 1.79 4.72 3.87
C PHE A 23 1.08 3.40 4.09
N ILE A 24 1.62 2.59 4.98
CA ILE A 24 0.98 1.36 5.44
C ILE A 24 0.61 1.53 6.91
N ALA A 25 -0.65 1.38 7.22
CA ALA A 25 -1.16 1.32 8.58
C ALA A 25 -1.57 -0.11 8.93
N SER A 26 -1.22 -0.54 10.12
CA SER A 26 -1.59 -1.84 10.65
C SER A 26 -1.71 -1.78 12.18
N ALA A 27 -2.37 -2.77 12.77
CA ALA A 27 -2.56 -2.83 14.21
C ALA A 27 -2.60 -4.28 14.68
N PRO A 28 -2.23 -4.54 15.95
CA PRO A 28 -2.42 -5.85 16.55
C PRO A 28 -3.92 -6.12 16.80
N LEU A 29 -4.27 -7.36 17.10
CA LEU A 29 -5.63 -7.71 17.50
C LEU A 29 -6.03 -7.05 18.82
N ASN A 30 -5.09 -6.96 19.75
CA ASN A 30 -5.31 -6.42 21.09
C ASN A 30 -4.29 -5.32 21.39
N GLY A 31 -4.69 -4.41 22.28
CA GLY A 31 -3.85 -3.32 22.72
C GLY A 31 -4.16 -2.01 22.01
N LYS A 32 -3.37 -0.99 22.34
CA LYS A 32 -3.62 0.40 21.91
C LYS A 32 -2.75 0.84 20.75
N HIS A 33 -1.79 0.01 20.35
CA HIS A 33 -0.76 0.39 19.38
C HIS A 33 -1.31 0.37 17.96
N ILE A 34 -1.07 1.44 17.21
CA ILE A 34 -1.33 1.51 15.78
C ILE A 34 -0.02 1.92 15.11
N ASN A 35 0.40 1.15 14.12
CA ASN A 35 1.59 1.46 13.35
C ASN A 35 1.23 2.15 12.03
N VAL A 36 1.98 3.18 11.68
CA VAL A 36 1.94 3.84 10.37
C VAL A 36 3.36 3.97 9.86
N SER A 37 3.65 3.37 8.71
CA SER A 37 4.97 3.37 8.10
C SER A 37 4.95 4.04 6.73
N PRO A 38 5.84 5.01 6.47
CA PRO A 38 6.03 5.53 5.12
C PRO A 38 6.86 4.55 4.30
N LYS A 39 6.51 4.44 3.02
CA LYS A 39 7.22 3.62 2.02
C LYS A 39 7.51 4.48 0.80
N GLY A 40 8.73 4.42 0.30
CA GLY A 40 9.14 5.22 -0.85
C GLY A 40 8.92 4.55 -2.19
N LEU A 41 8.82 5.40 -3.20
CA LEU A 41 8.80 5.10 -4.62
C LEU A 41 7.89 3.93 -5.02
N PRO A 42 6.56 4.15 -5.06
CA PRO A 42 5.62 3.11 -5.50
C PRO A 42 6.01 2.47 -6.85
N SER A 43 6.50 3.27 -7.80
CA SER A 43 6.94 2.75 -9.10
C SER A 43 8.06 1.72 -9.02
N ALA A 44 8.89 1.77 -7.99
CA ALA A 44 10.02 0.84 -7.80
C ALA A 44 9.71 -0.33 -6.87
N THR A 45 8.77 -0.17 -5.94
CA THR A 45 8.57 -1.12 -4.85
C THR A 45 7.18 -1.75 -4.81
N LEU A 46 6.23 -1.24 -5.58
CA LEU A 46 4.83 -1.65 -5.53
C LEU A 46 4.33 -2.05 -6.92
N THR A 47 3.51 -3.09 -6.98
CA THR A 47 2.84 -3.53 -8.21
C THR A 47 1.38 -3.79 -7.94
N PHE A 48 0.50 -3.27 -8.77
CA PHE A 48 -0.89 -3.66 -8.84
C PHE A 48 -1.04 -4.78 -9.87
N PHE A 49 -1.47 -5.96 -9.43
CA PHE A 49 -1.67 -7.10 -10.33
C PHE A 49 -2.99 -7.00 -11.09
N ASP A 50 -4.02 -6.52 -10.43
CA ASP A 50 -5.37 -6.34 -10.92
C ASP A 50 -6.11 -5.32 -10.02
N PRO A 51 -7.40 -4.99 -10.29
CA PRO A 51 -8.14 -4.00 -9.49
C PRO A 51 -8.27 -4.30 -7.99
N ASN A 52 -8.01 -5.54 -7.54
CA ASN A 52 -8.17 -5.96 -6.15
C ASN A 52 -6.91 -6.51 -5.50
N HIS A 53 -5.78 -6.59 -6.22
CA HIS A 53 -4.57 -7.22 -5.69
C HIS A 53 -3.35 -6.36 -5.97
N LEU A 54 -2.56 -6.16 -4.92
CA LEU A 54 -1.27 -5.49 -5.02
C LEU A 54 -0.22 -6.20 -4.16
N ALA A 55 1.02 -5.89 -4.42
CA ALA A 55 2.13 -6.28 -3.57
C ALA A 55 3.13 -5.14 -3.46
N TYR A 56 3.85 -5.10 -2.35
CA TYR A 56 5.00 -4.20 -2.22
C TYR A 56 6.18 -4.92 -1.58
N ILE A 57 7.38 -4.42 -1.90
CA ILE A 57 8.63 -4.90 -1.30
C ILE A 57 8.85 -4.16 0.01
N ASP A 58 8.92 -4.91 1.11
CA ASP A 58 9.23 -4.37 2.42
C ASP A 58 10.74 -4.38 2.67
N MET A 59 11.28 -3.23 3.00
CA MET A 59 12.70 -3.03 3.21
C MET A 59 13.07 -3.17 4.67
N SER A 60 14.27 -3.68 4.94
CA SER A 60 14.83 -3.72 6.28
C SER A 60 14.94 -2.31 6.85
N GLY A 61 14.51 -2.15 8.10
CA GLY A 61 14.53 -0.89 8.82
C GLY A 61 14.24 -1.11 10.30
N SER A 62 14.02 0.00 11.01
CA SER A 62 13.66 -0.03 12.42
C SER A 62 12.22 -0.50 12.60
N GLY A 63 11.98 -1.67 13.03
CA GLY A 63 10.66 -2.17 13.32
C GLY A 63 10.10 -3.07 12.22
N ALA A 64 9.39 -4.10 12.67
CA ALA A 64 8.77 -5.10 11.83
C ALA A 64 7.28 -5.24 12.19
N GLU A 65 6.66 -4.17 12.66
CA GLU A 65 5.28 -4.16 13.17
C GLU A 65 4.30 -4.60 12.08
N THR A 66 4.44 -4.11 10.87
CA THR A 66 3.56 -4.50 9.76
C THR A 66 3.62 -6.00 9.49
N ILE A 67 4.82 -6.57 9.46
CA ILE A 67 5.00 -8.03 9.26
C ILE A 67 4.33 -8.80 10.39
N SER A 68 4.57 -8.39 11.64
CA SER A 68 3.96 -9.02 12.81
C SER A 68 2.42 -8.97 12.77
N HIS A 69 1.86 -7.82 12.39
CA HIS A 69 0.41 -7.65 12.27
C HIS A 69 -0.17 -8.46 11.11
N MET A 70 0.57 -8.59 10.00
CA MET A 70 0.15 -9.45 8.89
C MET A 70 0.07 -10.91 9.31
N TYR A 71 1.03 -11.42 10.06
CA TYR A 71 0.99 -12.78 10.60
C TYR A 71 -0.15 -12.97 11.60
N GLU A 72 -0.43 -11.98 12.42
CA GLU A 72 -1.45 -12.08 13.46
C GLU A 72 -2.88 -11.97 12.91
N ASN A 73 -3.16 -10.99 12.05
CA ASN A 73 -4.52 -10.70 11.61
C ASN A 73 -4.67 -10.28 10.13
N GLY A 74 -3.59 -9.93 9.45
CA GLY A 74 -3.61 -9.59 8.02
C GLY A 74 -4.28 -8.27 7.66
N ARG A 75 -4.70 -7.44 8.63
CA ARG A 75 -5.37 -6.17 8.33
C ARG A 75 -4.37 -5.07 8.03
N ALA A 76 -4.57 -4.39 6.91
CA ALA A 76 -3.77 -3.23 6.53
C ALA A 76 -4.59 -2.20 5.76
N THR A 77 -4.21 -0.94 5.93
CA THR A 77 -4.66 0.14 5.07
C THR A 77 -3.46 0.74 4.37
N VAL A 78 -3.53 0.82 3.05
CA VAL A 78 -2.56 1.53 2.22
C VAL A 78 -3.11 2.90 1.91
N MET A 79 -2.32 3.95 2.15
CA MET A 79 -2.75 5.32 1.87
C MET A 79 -1.79 6.00 0.91
N PHE A 80 -2.36 6.64 -0.11
CA PHE A 80 -1.68 7.57 -1.01
C PHE A 80 -2.28 8.96 -0.80
N CYS A 81 -1.44 9.98 -0.82
CA CYS A 81 -1.89 11.36 -0.81
C CYS A 81 -1.03 12.21 -1.74
N SER A 82 -1.65 13.19 -2.39
CA SER A 82 -0.90 14.13 -3.22
C SER A 82 -0.37 15.29 -2.38
N PHE A 83 0.82 15.76 -2.74
CA PHE A 83 1.45 16.95 -2.19
C PHE A 83 1.35 18.15 -3.15
N GLY A 84 0.61 17.99 -4.24
CA GLY A 84 0.44 19.02 -5.26
C GLY A 84 -0.73 19.95 -4.99
N LYS A 85 -1.03 20.82 -5.97
CA LYS A 85 -2.09 21.83 -5.85
C LYS A 85 -3.51 21.25 -5.77
N SER A 86 -3.70 20.02 -6.26
CA SER A 86 -4.99 19.33 -6.22
C SER A 86 -4.94 18.25 -5.15
N PRO A 87 -5.42 18.53 -3.94
CA PRO A 87 -5.38 17.55 -2.85
C PRO A 87 -6.24 16.32 -3.19
N ARG A 88 -5.64 15.16 -3.06
CA ARG A 88 -6.32 13.87 -3.21
C ARG A 88 -5.76 12.90 -2.18
N ILE A 89 -6.65 12.15 -1.57
CA ILE A 89 -6.29 11.06 -0.64
C ILE A 89 -7.01 9.81 -1.11
N MET A 90 -6.29 8.71 -1.14
CA MET A 90 -6.85 7.39 -1.43
C MET A 90 -6.42 6.41 -0.35
N ARG A 91 -7.37 5.64 0.15
CA ARG A 91 -7.12 4.54 1.08
C ARG A 91 -7.59 3.23 0.47
N LEU A 92 -6.73 2.24 0.52
CA LEU A 92 -7.02 0.87 0.12
C LEU A 92 -7.11 0.04 1.40
N PHE A 93 -8.29 -0.46 1.69
CA PHE A 93 -8.51 -1.33 2.85
C PHE A 93 -8.26 -2.77 2.42
N CYS A 94 -7.31 -3.42 3.08
CA CYS A 94 -6.74 -4.67 2.61
C CYS A 94 -6.71 -5.74 3.70
N THR A 95 -6.67 -6.98 3.23
CA THR A 95 -6.16 -8.12 3.97
C THR A 95 -4.89 -8.62 3.28
N GLY A 96 -3.93 -9.11 4.03
CA GLY A 96 -2.64 -9.44 3.44
C GLY A 96 -1.92 -10.58 4.11
N LYS A 97 -0.83 -10.96 3.48
CA LYS A 97 0.11 -11.95 3.97
C LYS A 97 1.54 -11.61 3.57
N VAL A 98 2.48 -12.20 4.30
CA VAL A 98 3.91 -11.97 4.15
C VAL A 98 4.55 -13.15 3.42
N ILE A 99 5.45 -12.82 2.48
CA ILE A 99 6.42 -13.77 1.93
C ILE A 99 7.78 -13.24 2.30
N GLU A 100 8.46 -13.88 3.25
CA GLU A 100 9.77 -13.46 3.71
C GLU A 100 10.87 -13.83 2.72
N TYR A 101 11.99 -13.11 2.77
CA TYR A 101 13.14 -13.32 1.89
C TYR A 101 13.61 -14.78 1.84
N ALA A 102 13.58 -15.48 2.97
CA ALA A 102 13.99 -16.87 3.07
C ALA A 102 12.93 -17.88 2.57
N ASP A 103 11.72 -17.41 2.29
CA ASP A 103 10.64 -18.29 1.82
C ASP A 103 10.87 -18.69 0.36
N THR A 104 10.51 -19.92 0.01
CA THR A 104 10.64 -20.42 -1.36
C THR A 104 9.83 -19.65 -2.39
N GLY A 105 8.74 -19.00 -1.96
CA GLY A 105 7.87 -18.18 -2.81
C GLY A 105 8.37 -16.76 -3.08
N TYR A 106 9.46 -16.33 -2.45
CA TYR A 106 9.93 -14.93 -2.56
C TYR A 106 10.35 -14.56 -4.00
N ALA A 107 11.18 -15.40 -4.63
CA ALA A 107 11.64 -15.15 -6.00
C ALA A 107 10.48 -15.14 -7.00
N GLU A 108 9.52 -16.04 -6.83
CA GLU A 108 8.30 -16.07 -7.65
C GLU A 108 7.45 -14.81 -7.48
N ALA A 109 7.30 -14.34 -6.26
CA ALA A 109 6.56 -13.11 -5.97
C ALA A 109 7.21 -11.89 -6.65
N LEU A 110 8.54 -11.76 -6.57
CA LEU A 110 9.27 -10.70 -7.27
C LEU A 110 9.10 -10.80 -8.79
N ALA A 111 9.18 -12.01 -9.34
CA ALA A 111 8.99 -12.21 -10.77
C ALA A 111 7.58 -11.79 -11.23
N ARG A 112 6.54 -12.14 -10.47
CA ARG A 112 5.16 -11.71 -10.73
C ARG A 112 5.00 -10.19 -10.65
N MET A 113 5.70 -9.55 -9.73
CA MET A 113 5.70 -8.08 -9.61
C MET A 113 6.40 -7.38 -10.77
N GLY A 114 7.27 -8.09 -11.50
CA GLY A 114 8.14 -7.49 -12.49
C GLY A 114 9.18 -6.54 -11.89
N LYS A 115 9.57 -6.77 -10.64
CA LYS A 115 10.51 -5.94 -9.89
C LYS A 115 11.84 -6.66 -9.71
N LYS A 116 12.91 -5.85 -9.58
CA LYS A 116 14.23 -6.35 -9.20
C LYS A 116 14.31 -6.61 -7.72
N ASP A 117 15.11 -7.58 -7.33
CA ASP A 117 15.49 -7.75 -5.94
C ASP A 117 16.32 -6.54 -5.49
N LEU A 118 15.85 -5.89 -4.44
CA LEU A 118 16.48 -4.69 -3.90
C LEU A 118 17.35 -5.04 -2.70
N THR A 119 18.55 -4.47 -2.65
CA THR A 119 19.42 -4.61 -1.49
C THR A 119 18.71 -4.12 -0.24
N GLY A 120 18.63 -4.95 0.78
CA GLY A 120 17.92 -4.65 2.01
C GLY A 120 16.44 -5.04 2.01
N ALA A 121 15.93 -5.65 0.95
CA ALA A 121 14.58 -6.21 0.95
C ALA A 121 14.51 -7.39 1.93
N ARG A 122 13.47 -7.45 2.73
CA ARG A 122 13.26 -8.55 3.70
C ARG A 122 12.01 -9.37 3.43
N ALA A 123 11.03 -8.80 2.75
CA ALA A 123 9.76 -9.48 2.48
C ALA A 123 9.03 -8.84 1.31
N VAL A 124 8.11 -9.61 0.73
CA VAL A 124 7.04 -9.10 -0.13
C VAL A 124 5.74 -9.22 0.66
N ILE A 125 4.98 -8.14 0.69
CA ILE A 125 3.66 -8.11 1.32
C ILE A 125 2.62 -8.18 0.21
N LEU A 126 1.82 -9.25 0.20
CA LEU A 126 0.71 -9.43 -0.72
C LEU A 126 -0.58 -8.91 -0.09
N LEU A 127 -1.30 -8.04 -0.79
CA LEU A 127 -2.51 -7.40 -0.28
C LEU A 127 -3.69 -7.63 -1.21
N ASN A 128 -4.82 -8.00 -0.61
CA ASN A 128 -6.11 -8.10 -1.26
C ASN A 128 -6.96 -6.88 -0.86
N ILE A 129 -7.34 -6.06 -1.83
CA ILE A 129 -8.14 -4.86 -1.63
C ILE A 129 -9.62 -5.26 -1.59
N TRP A 130 -10.31 -4.95 -0.49
CA TRP A 130 -11.75 -5.20 -0.39
C TRP A 130 -12.58 -3.92 -0.39
N LYS A 131 -11.96 -2.76 -0.20
CA LYS A 131 -12.61 -1.46 -0.28
C LYS A 131 -11.61 -0.37 -0.64
N VAL A 132 -12.01 0.54 -1.52
CA VAL A 132 -11.27 1.75 -1.89
C VAL A 132 -12.06 2.96 -1.42
N CYS A 133 -11.38 3.89 -0.76
CA CYS A 133 -11.93 5.19 -0.36
C CYS A 133 -11.11 6.29 -1.02
N GLN A 134 -11.75 7.15 -1.80
CA GLN A 134 -11.10 8.28 -2.45
C GLN A 134 -11.74 9.58 -1.98
N SER A 135 -10.91 10.53 -1.59
CA SER A 135 -11.30 11.88 -1.23
C SER A 135 -10.51 12.88 -2.07
N SER A 136 -11.23 13.83 -2.67
CA SER A 136 -10.61 14.93 -3.42
C SER A 136 -11.35 16.22 -3.14
N SER A 137 -10.64 17.36 -3.23
CA SER A 137 -11.30 18.66 -3.25
C SER A 137 -12.11 18.81 -4.55
N ARG A 138 -13.26 19.47 -4.46
CA ARG A 138 -14.00 19.86 -5.66
C ARG A 138 -13.14 20.84 -6.48
N PRO A 139 -13.00 20.66 -7.79
CA PRO A 139 -12.53 21.75 -8.63
C PRO A 139 -13.60 22.86 -8.58
N GLY A 140 -13.22 24.04 -8.09
CA GLY A 140 -14.04 25.23 -8.23
C GLY A 140 -14.79 25.72 -6.99
N LEU A 141 -14.13 25.83 -5.84
CA LEU A 141 -14.41 26.85 -4.85
C LEU A 141 -13.13 27.66 -4.70
N SER A 142 -12.88 28.56 -5.65
CA SER A 142 -12.08 29.73 -5.37
C SER A 142 -12.85 30.52 -4.32
N ASN A 143 -12.37 30.60 -3.11
CA ASN A 143 -12.76 31.68 -2.21
C ASN A 143 -12.13 32.94 -2.80
N ASP A 144 -12.90 33.67 -3.55
CA ASP A 144 -12.65 35.07 -3.78
C ASP A 144 -12.97 35.84 -2.49
#